data_eec9e2f7c592b6aa6ccf2740181094c5
#
_entry.id   eec9e2f7c592b6aa6ccf2740181094c5
#
_cell.length_a   1.000
_cell.length_b   1.000
_cell.length_c   1.000
_cell.angle_alpha   90.00
_cell.angle_beta   90.00
_cell.angle_gamma   90.00
#
_symmetry.space_group_name_H-M   'P 1'
#
loop_
_entity.id
_entity.type
_entity.pdbx_description
1 polymer ?
#
loop_
_entity_poly.entity_id
_entity_poly.type
_entity_poly.pdbx_seq_one_letter_code
_entity_poly.pdbx_strand_id
1 'polypeptide(L)'
;MLIARAPFRISFAGGGTDLPTYFSDYGGMVVSCTISKYFYVILKPSADDALEVTSADFGTSERQRRQETLNIQGDLGYLKLILQEFGLRQGVSVFTASEVLPGTGLGSSSTVAVALIKALSTLCRRHVTKSHIADMASGIEIGKLQRPIGLQDQYASSFGGLNVMRFSDGGVDVCPVGLTLEIQEEFEKNVMLFFTGESRDAATILKEQSQSSAEKIPVVMDSLHGIKQGAEDLLEVFRRGDIKAVGEIIHNSWEMKKKLASGVSNPAIDEAYDLARKLGADGGKIAGAGGGGYLLLICDPMHQEKVADGLSDLGFKRMTFHFDHGGAQVLVNSMPLIPGLTFPQDLV
;
A
#
# COMPACT_ATOMS: atom_id res chain seq x y z
N MET A 1 -11.27 20.36 15.00
CA MET A 1 -11.28 19.08 14.27
C MET A 1 -10.11 19.09 13.30
N LEU A 2 -9.42 17.95 13.12
CA LEU A 2 -8.43 17.73 12.07
C LEU A 2 -8.88 16.51 11.26
N ILE A 3 -8.82 16.61 9.93
CA ILE A 3 -9.08 15.50 9.03
C ILE A 3 -7.85 15.32 8.15
N ALA A 4 -7.27 14.13 8.17
CA ALA A 4 -6.20 13.73 7.27
C ALA A 4 -6.61 12.47 6.51
N ARG A 5 -5.98 12.26 5.35
CA ARG A 5 -6.12 11.04 4.56
C ARG A 5 -4.81 10.63 3.92
N ALA A 6 -4.69 9.37 3.59
CA ALA A 6 -3.64 8.85 2.74
C ALA A 6 -4.24 7.90 1.69
N PRO A 7 -3.74 7.90 0.45
CA PRO A 7 -4.25 7.06 -0.62
C PRO A 7 -3.70 5.64 -0.54
N PHE A 8 -4.49 4.67 -0.98
CA PHE A 8 -4.03 3.32 -1.28
C PHE A 8 -3.21 3.28 -2.56
N ARG A 9 -2.45 2.20 -2.77
CA ARG A 9 -1.54 2.06 -3.92
C ARG A 9 -1.76 0.79 -4.72
N ILE A 10 -1.50 0.87 -6.02
CA ILE A 10 -1.30 -0.24 -6.93
C ILE A 10 0.19 -0.36 -7.22
N SER A 11 0.78 -1.55 -7.04
CA SER A 11 2.17 -1.85 -7.44
C SER A 11 2.15 -2.55 -8.80
N PHE A 12 2.67 -1.92 -9.84
CA PHE A 12 2.67 -2.46 -11.20
C PHE A 12 3.80 -3.46 -11.40
N ALA A 13 5.03 -3.09 -11.06
CA ALA A 13 6.22 -3.94 -11.24
C ALA A 13 7.19 -3.79 -10.08
N GLY A 14 8.09 -4.76 -9.89
CA GLY A 14 9.18 -4.70 -8.92
C GLY A 14 8.83 -5.16 -7.50
N GLY A 15 7.54 -5.39 -7.18
CA GLY A 15 7.13 -5.76 -5.82
C GLY A 15 7.81 -7.05 -5.33
N GLY A 16 8.35 -6.99 -4.10
CA GLY A 16 9.19 -8.03 -3.50
C GLY A 16 10.68 -7.66 -3.50
N THR A 17 11.12 -6.81 -4.43
CA THR A 17 12.51 -6.30 -4.42
C THR A 17 12.70 -5.14 -3.44
N ASP A 18 11.64 -4.68 -2.82
CA ASP A 18 11.57 -3.70 -1.74
C ASP A 18 11.75 -4.30 -0.33
N LEU A 19 12.02 -5.62 -0.25
CA LEU A 19 12.36 -6.31 0.99
C LEU A 19 13.86 -6.13 1.31
N PRO A 20 14.26 -5.83 2.57
CA PRO A 20 15.67 -5.72 2.96
C PRO A 20 16.51 -6.93 2.60
N THR A 21 15.94 -8.13 2.69
CA THR A 21 16.61 -9.41 2.32
C THR A 21 17.02 -9.50 0.84
N TYR A 22 16.56 -8.58 0.00
CA TYR A 22 16.94 -8.49 -1.39
C TYR A 22 17.67 -7.18 -1.70
N PHE A 23 17.08 -6.02 -1.33
CA PHE A 23 17.64 -4.75 -1.81
C PHE A 23 18.99 -4.39 -1.18
N SER A 24 19.33 -4.91 -0.01
CA SER A 24 20.64 -4.65 0.60
C SER A 24 21.81 -5.18 -0.25
N ASP A 25 21.62 -6.33 -0.90
CA ASP A 25 22.65 -6.91 -1.77
C ASP A 25 22.59 -6.44 -3.23
N TYR A 26 21.37 -6.22 -3.74
CA TYR A 26 21.14 -6.07 -5.19
C TYR A 26 20.48 -4.75 -5.59
N GLY A 27 20.12 -3.92 -4.61
CA GLY A 27 19.24 -2.79 -4.84
C GLY A 27 17.82 -3.23 -5.27
N GLY A 28 16.82 -2.53 -4.80
CA GLY A 28 15.42 -2.79 -5.17
C GLY A 28 14.85 -1.73 -6.10
N MET A 29 13.79 -2.06 -6.82
CA MET A 29 13.06 -1.11 -7.64
C MET A 29 11.60 -1.49 -7.76
N VAL A 30 10.71 -0.52 -7.54
CA VAL A 30 9.26 -0.70 -7.67
C VAL A 30 8.67 0.46 -8.48
N VAL A 31 7.74 0.14 -9.38
CA VAL A 31 6.87 1.12 -10.05
C VAL A 31 5.45 0.97 -9.50
N SER A 32 4.93 2.03 -8.91
CA SER A 32 3.59 2.03 -8.31
C SER A 32 2.86 3.36 -8.51
N CYS A 33 1.55 3.32 -8.41
CA CYS A 33 0.69 4.50 -8.41
C CYS A 33 -0.28 4.46 -7.24
N THR A 34 -0.56 5.61 -6.66
CA THR A 34 -1.66 5.75 -5.71
C THR A 34 -2.99 5.98 -6.43
N ILE A 35 -4.08 5.59 -5.76
CA ILE A 35 -5.43 5.64 -6.31
C ILE A 35 -6.37 6.45 -5.42
N SER A 36 -7.48 6.95 -5.99
CA SER A 36 -8.52 7.73 -5.32
C SER A 36 -9.40 6.86 -4.40
N LYS A 37 -8.75 6.03 -3.60
CA LYS A 37 -9.28 5.30 -2.46
C LYS A 37 -8.42 5.63 -1.27
N TYR A 38 -9.03 5.96 -0.14
CA TYR A 38 -8.31 6.58 0.97
C TYR A 38 -8.62 5.88 2.30
N PHE A 39 -7.63 5.98 3.18
CA PHE A 39 -7.82 5.81 4.60
C PHE A 39 -7.92 7.19 5.26
N TYR A 40 -8.96 7.41 6.04
CA TYR A 40 -9.25 8.67 6.71
C TYR A 40 -8.97 8.60 8.20
N VAL A 41 -8.42 9.68 8.73
CA VAL A 41 -8.21 9.92 10.16
C VAL A 41 -8.90 11.23 10.53
N ILE A 42 -9.79 11.17 11.49
CA ILE A 42 -10.51 12.33 12.02
C ILE A 42 -10.16 12.47 13.50
N LEU A 43 -9.59 13.60 13.89
CA LEU A 43 -9.26 13.95 15.27
C LEU A 43 -10.15 15.07 15.74
N LYS A 44 -10.71 14.95 16.94
CA LYS A 44 -11.43 16.03 17.63
C LYS A 44 -11.04 16.08 19.11
N PRO A 45 -11.14 17.24 19.80
CA PRO A 45 -10.97 17.28 21.24
C PRO A 45 -11.98 16.37 21.92
N SER A 46 -11.56 15.63 22.94
CA SER A 46 -12.46 14.89 23.81
C SER A 46 -13.13 15.83 24.82
N ALA A 47 -14.37 15.54 25.19
CA ALA A 47 -15.13 16.39 26.13
C ALA A 47 -14.70 16.22 27.59
N ASP A 48 -14.08 15.11 27.95
CA ASP A 48 -13.74 14.69 29.30
C ASP A 48 -12.31 14.21 29.50
N ASP A 49 -11.41 14.72 28.69
CA ASP A 49 -9.97 14.43 28.72
C ASP A 49 -9.60 12.93 28.51
N ALA A 50 -10.53 12.12 28.02
CA ALA A 50 -10.25 10.72 27.66
C ALA A 50 -9.61 10.60 26.26
N LEU A 51 -8.90 9.52 26.02
CA LEU A 51 -8.57 9.05 24.67
C LEU A 51 -9.67 8.08 24.21
N GLU A 52 -10.29 8.39 23.10
CA GLU A 52 -11.26 7.51 22.45
C GLU A 52 -10.74 7.15 21.04
N VAL A 53 -10.70 5.87 20.72
CA VAL A 53 -10.27 5.38 19.41
C VAL A 53 -11.39 4.54 18.84
N THR A 54 -11.89 4.94 17.67
CA THR A 54 -12.98 4.26 16.96
C THR A 54 -12.51 3.93 15.54
N SER A 55 -12.66 2.68 15.13
CA SER A 55 -12.48 2.24 13.75
C SER A 55 -13.80 1.80 13.17
N ALA A 56 -14.22 2.46 12.08
CA ALA A 56 -15.41 2.04 11.32
C ALA A 56 -15.20 0.67 10.68
N ASP A 57 -13.97 0.36 10.24
CA ASP A 57 -13.64 -0.87 9.51
C ASP A 57 -13.76 -2.12 10.38
N PHE A 58 -13.42 -2.00 11.67
CA PHE A 58 -13.54 -3.09 12.65
C PHE A 58 -14.84 -3.02 13.46
N GLY A 59 -15.65 -1.96 13.30
CA GLY A 59 -16.85 -1.73 14.11
C GLY A 59 -16.56 -1.62 15.60
N THR A 60 -15.34 -1.20 15.97
CA THR A 60 -14.83 -1.23 17.34
C THR A 60 -14.55 0.17 17.84
N SER A 61 -14.95 0.46 19.07
CA SER A 61 -14.64 1.69 19.79
C SER A 61 -14.09 1.37 21.17
N GLU A 62 -12.96 1.96 21.50
CA GLU A 62 -12.36 1.85 22.84
C GLU A 62 -12.12 3.22 23.41
N ARG A 63 -12.41 3.35 24.71
CA ARG A 63 -12.24 4.59 25.47
C ARG A 63 -11.36 4.33 26.67
N GLN A 64 -10.35 5.18 26.83
CA GLN A 64 -9.36 5.06 27.88
C GLN A 64 -9.23 6.36 28.65
N ARG A 65 -9.21 6.25 29.98
CA ARG A 65 -8.97 7.37 30.88
C ARG A 65 -7.49 7.61 31.11
N ARG A 66 -7.11 8.82 31.49
CA ARG A 66 -5.72 9.29 31.65
C ARG A 66 -4.80 8.38 32.46
N GLN A 67 -5.31 7.65 33.44
CA GLN A 67 -4.52 6.84 34.38
C GLN A 67 -4.30 5.38 33.92
N GLU A 68 -4.92 4.98 32.83
CA GLU A 68 -4.85 3.61 32.33
C GLU A 68 -3.68 3.43 31.36
N THR A 69 -3.00 2.30 31.43
CA THR A 69 -1.97 1.94 30.43
C THR A 69 -2.63 1.60 29.10
N LEU A 70 -2.13 2.17 28.01
CA LEU A 70 -2.61 1.87 26.66
C LEU A 70 -2.43 0.38 26.36
N ASN A 71 -3.55 -0.34 26.22
CA ASN A 71 -3.52 -1.71 25.74
C ASN A 71 -3.37 -1.69 24.20
N ILE A 72 -2.20 -2.07 23.71
CA ILE A 72 -1.86 -2.12 22.29
C ILE A 72 -2.26 -3.45 21.61
N GLN A 73 -3.00 -4.31 22.30
CA GLN A 73 -3.53 -5.55 21.72
C GLN A 73 -4.91 -5.33 21.08
N GLY A 74 -5.36 -6.31 20.29
CA GLY A 74 -6.65 -6.31 19.60
C GLY A 74 -6.66 -5.42 18.34
N ASP A 75 -7.85 -5.24 17.77
CA ASP A 75 -8.07 -4.60 16.46
C ASP A 75 -7.57 -3.16 16.39
N LEU A 76 -7.63 -2.42 17.50
CA LEU A 76 -7.16 -1.05 17.60
C LEU A 76 -5.69 -0.93 18.08
N GLY A 77 -5.02 -2.06 18.34
CA GLY A 77 -3.66 -2.09 18.90
C GLY A 77 -2.65 -1.32 18.06
N TYR A 78 -2.73 -1.47 16.73
CA TYR A 78 -1.84 -0.78 15.81
C TYR A 78 -2.04 0.74 15.82
N LEU A 79 -3.28 1.21 15.80
CA LEU A 79 -3.57 2.64 15.92
C LEU A 79 -3.07 3.20 17.26
N LYS A 80 -3.32 2.48 18.35
CA LYS A 80 -2.89 2.89 19.70
C LYS A 80 -1.37 2.93 19.84
N LEU A 81 -0.65 2.00 19.21
CA LEU A 81 0.81 2.03 19.17
C LEU A 81 1.32 3.34 18.53
N ILE A 82 0.78 3.71 17.38
CA ILE A 82 1.17 4.96 16.70
C ILE A 82 0.84 6.18 17.57
N LEU A 83 -0.35 6.21 18.20
CA LEU A 83 -0.73 7.29 19.13
C LEU A 83 0.24 7.39 20.31
N GLN A 84 0.68 6.24 20.85
CA GLN A 84 1.63 6.17 21.95
C GLN A 84 3.00 6.74 21.56
N GLU A 85 3.47 6.50 20.34
CA GLU A 85 4.73 7.05 19.84
C GLU A 85 4.73 8.58 19.83
N PHE A 86 3.58 9.19 19.60
CA PHE A 86 3.40 10.64 19.67
C PHE A 86 3.02 11.15 21.07
N GLY A 87 3.09 10.31 22.09
CA GLY A 87 2.72 10.67 23.46
C GLY A 87 1.22 11.00 23.64
N LEU A 88 0.38 10.68 22.66
CA LEU A 88 -1.05 10.98 22.72
C LEU A 88 -1.78 9.93 23.57
N ARG A 89 -2.14 10.31 24.80
CA ARG A 89 -2.78 9.43 25.77
C ARG A 89 -4.15 9.91 26.27
N GLN A 90 -4.55 11.12 25.91
CA GLN A 90 -5.76 11.75 26.44
C GLN A 90 -6.20 12.94 25.60
N GLY A 91 -7.41 13.43 25.88
CA GLY A 91 -7.91 14.71 25.36
C GLY A 91 -8.31 14.69 23.89
N VAL A 92 -8.33 13.52 23.23
CA VAL A 92 -8.62 13.39 21.79
C VAL A 92 -9.52 12.19 21.54
N SER A 93 -10.53 12.38 20.71
CA SER A 93 -11.22 11.27 20.03
C SER A 93 -10.64 11.10 18.64
N VAL A 94 -10.25 9.89 18.32
CA VAL A 94 -9.70 9.43 17.03
C VAL A 94 -10.75 8.56 16.35
N PHE A 95 -11.17 8.94 15.16
CA PHE A 95 -12.04 8.11 14.31
C PHE A 95 -11.31 7.80 13.02
N THR A 96 -11.39 6.53 12.60
CA THR A 96 -10.79 6.06 11.35
C THR A 96 -11.82 5.36 10.46
N ALA A 97 -11.66 5.52 9.15
CA ALA A 97 -12.47 4.84 8.14
C ALA A 97 -11.64 4.58 6.88
N SER A 98 -11.85 3.43 6.26
CA SER A 98 -11.20 2.99 5.02
C SER A 98 -12.22 2.82 3.89
N GLU A 99 -11.84 3.18 2.67
CA GLU A 99 -12.61 2.86 1.47
C GLU A 99 -12.24 1.48 0.88
N VAL A 100 -11.24 0.81 1.48
CA VAL A 100 -10.72 -0.49 1.03
C VAL A 100 -10.64 -1.43 2.22
N LEU A 101 -11.12 -2.67 2.05
CA LEU A 101 -11.05 -3.68 3.10
C LEU A 101 -9.59 -4.01 3.46
N PRO A 102 -9.29 -4.24 4.75
CA PRO A 102 -7.96 -4.71 5.17
C PRO A 102 -7.57 -6.03 4.50
N GLY A 103 -6.27 -6.25 4.27
CA GLY A 103 -5.75 -7.50 3.72
C GLY A 103 -6.01 -7.74 2.23
N THR A 104 -6.37 -6.70 1.47
CA THR A 104 -6.70 -6.81 0.04
C THR A 104 -5.55 -6.50 -0.92
N GLY A 105 -4.33 -6.33 -0.41
CA GLY A 105 -3.12 -6.16 -1.23
C GLY A 105 -2.85 -4.75 -1.75
N LEU A 106 -3.61 -3.74 -1.32
CA LEU A 106 -3.44 -2.34 -1.73
C LEU A 106 -2.62 -1.49 -0.73
N GLY A 107 -1.87 -2.10 0.20
CA GLY A 107 -1.02 -1.39 1.16
C GLY A 107 -1.75 -0.87 2.40
N SER A 108 -2.86 -1.51 2.81
CA SER A 108 -3.78 -0.99 3.83
C SER A 108 -3.10 -0.65 5.15
N SER A 109 -2.24 -1.53 5.68
CA SER A 109 -1.56 -1.30 6.96
C SER A 109 -0.70 -0.04 6.95
N SER A 110 0.15 0.08 5.93
CA SER A 110 1.06 1.21 5.78
C SER A 110 0.31 2.52 5.51
N THR A 111 -0.80 2.45 4.74
CA THR A 111 -1.67 3.61 4.51
C THR A 111 -2.28 4.14 5.82
N VAL A 112 -2.68 3.24 6.74
CA VAL A 112 -3.13 3.60 8.10
C VAL A 112 -2.05 4.37 8.86
N ALA A 113 -0.81 3.84 8.88
CA ALA A 113 0.30 4.50 9.57
C ALA A 113 0.58 5.88 8.97
N VAL A 114 0.69 5.97 7.66
CA VAL A 114 0.99 7.21 6.94
C VAL A 114 -0.08 8.28 7.21
N ALA A 115 -1.38 7.92 7.15
CA ALA A 115 -2.47 8.85 7.43
C ALA A 115 -2.46 9.36 8.88
N LEU A 116 -2.24 8.45 9.84
CA LEU A 116 -2.22 8.78 11.25
C LEU A 116 -0.98 9.62 11.61
N ILE A 117 0.20 9.26 11.12
CA ILE A 117 1.44 10.03 11.30
C ILE A 117 1.29 11.43 10.71
N LYS A 118 0.69 11.56 9.51
CA LYS A 118 0.40 12.86 8.89
C LYS A 118 -0.50 13.72 9.78
N ALA A 119 -1.58 13.14 10.33
CA ALA A 119 -2.49 13.82 11.25
C ALA A 119 -1.78 14.26 12.53
N LEU A 120 -1.04 13.36 13.18
CA LEU A 120 -0.35 13.61 14.45
C LEU A 120 0.80 14.60 14.30
N SER A 121 1.60 14.51 13.24
CA SER A 121 2.66 15.48 12.95
C SER A 121 2.10 16.89 12.79
N THR A 122 0.94 17.00 12.11
CA THR A 122 0.23 18.28 11.96
C THR A 122 -0.31 18.79 13.31
N LEU A 123 -0.81 17.89 14.14
CA LEU A 123 -1.27 18.22 15.50
C LEU A 123 -0.12 18.70 16.40
N CYS A 124 1.08 18.11 16.24
CA CYS A 124 2.33 18.56 16.88
C CYS A 124 2.86 19.89 16.30
N ARG A 125 2.22 20.46 15.28
CA ARG A 125 2.70 21.63 14.53
C ARG A 125 4.09 21.43 13.95
N ARG A 126 4.42 20.21 13.54
CA ARG A 126 5.66 19.86 12.85
C ARG A 126 5.42 19.75 11.35
N HIS A 127 6.22 20.46 10.60
CA HIS A 127 6.28 20.30 9.15
C HIS A 127 7.21 19.12 8.85
N VAL A 128 6.63 18.02 8.37
CA VAL A 128 7.34 16.77 8.10
C VAL A 128 7.29 16.49 6.59
N THR A 129 8.43 16.14 6.01
CA THR A 129 8.50 15.78 4.59
C THR A 129 7.79 14.46 4.32
N LYS A 130 7.47 14.20 3.05
CA LYS A 130 6.85 12.94 2.64
C LYS A 130 7.76 11.74 2.94
N SER A 131 9.07 11.85 2.68
CA SER A 131 10.05 10.82 3.03
C SER A 131 10.02 10.53 4.53
N HIS A 132 10.10 11.56 5.35
CA HIS A 132 10.14 11.40 6.81
C HIS A 132 8.86 10.73 7.37
N ILE A 133 7.68 11.01 6.80
CA ILE A 133 6.44 10.30 7.17
C ILE A 133 6.55 8.80 6.82
N ALA A 134 7.10 8.49 5.64
CA ALA A 134 7.30 7.11 5.21
C ALA A 134 8.33 6.38 6.09
N ASP A 135 9.44 7.06 6.44
CA ASP A 135 10.47 6.52 7.35
C ASP A 135 9.90 6.19 8.72
N MET A 136 9.13 7.12 9.31
CA MET A 136 8.45 6.90 10.60
C MET A 136 7.48 5.72 10.52
N ALA A 137 6.68 5.62 9.45
CA ALA A 137 5.76 4.51 9.25
C ALA A 137 6.51 3.17 9.14
N SER A 138 7.60 3.14 8.37
CA SER A 138 8.48 1.97 8.22
C SER A 138 9.15 1.59 9.55
N GLY A 139 9.64 2.58 10.30
CA GLY A 139 10.24 2.38 11.62
C GLY A 139 9.27 1.73 12.61
N ILE A 140 7.98 2.09 12.56
CA ILE A 140 6.95 1.45 13.39
C ILE A 140 6.64 0.04 12.90
N GLU A 141 6.37 -0.14 11.60
CA GLU A 141 5.92 -1.43 11.07
C GLU A 141 7.03 -2.48 11.05
N ILE A 142 8.21 -2.13 10.56
CA ILE A 142 9.34 -3.05 10.40
C ILE A 142 10.20 -3.05 11.66
N GLY A 143 10.55 -1.87 12.18
CA GLY A 143 11.45 -1.75 13.34
C GLY A 143 10.81 -2.22 14.64
N LYS A 144 9.62 -1.70 15.00
CA LYS A 144 8.97 -2.01 16.28
C LYS A 144 8.09 -3.26 16.23
N LEU A 145 7.27 -3.40 15.19
CA LEU A 145 6.36 -4.54 15.06
C LEU A 145 6.99 -5.75 14.38
N GLN A 146 8.20 -5.60 13.84
CA GLN A 146 8.95 -6.65 13.14
C GLN A 146 8.12 -7.36 12.06
N ARG A 147 7.29 -6.59 11.34
CA ARG A 147 6.50 -7.14 10.25
C ARG A 147 7.40 -7.50 9.07
N PRO A 148 7.21 -8.67 8.44
CA PRO A 148 8.01 -9.11 7.30
C PRO A 148 7.52 -8.45 5.99
N ILE A 149 7.48 -7.12 5.94
CA ILE A 149 6.99 -6.34 4.81
C ILE A 149 8.12 -5.53 4.18
N GLY A 150 7.92 -5.12 2.92
CA GLY A 150 8.81 -4.20 2.22
C GLY A 150 8.52 -2.73 2.53
N LEU A 151 9.30 -1.86 1.92
CA LEU A 151 9.24 -0.40 2.15
C LEU A 151 8.31 0.34 1.18
N GLN A 152 7.81 -0.29 0.10
CA GLN A 152 7.10 0.41 -0.96
C GLN A 152 5.82 1.11 -0.51
N ASP A 153 5.08 0.51 0.42
CA ASP A 153 3.72 0.91 0.74
C ASP A 153 3.68 2.25 1.48
N GLN A 154 4.59 2.42 2.43
CA GLN A 154 4.72 3.65 3.22
C GLN A 154 5.11 4.83 2.33
N TYR A 155 6.07 4.61 1.44
CA TYR A 155 6.53 5.64 0.51
C TYR A 155 5.46 5.97 -0.55
N ALA A 156 4.85 4.96 -1.18
CA ALA A 156 3.80 5.20 -2.16
C ALA A 156 2.65 6.01 -1.57
N SER A 157 2.12 5.61 -0.41
CA SER A 157 1.00 6.26 0.26
C SER A 157 1.35 7.68 0.72
N SER A 158 2.60 7.91 1.16
CA SER A 158 3.07 9.23 1.58
C SER A 158 3.25 10.19 0.41
N PHE A 159 3.88 9.72 -0.68
CA PHE A 159 4.23 10.56 -1.83
C PHE A 159 3.04 10.85 -2.75
N GLY A 160 2.22 9.83 -3.04
CA GLY A 160 1.18 9.93 -4.07
C GLY A 160 1.74 9.99 -5.49
N GLY A 161 0.91 9.67 -6.48
CA GLY A 161 1.25 9.69 -7.89
C GLY A 161 1.84 8.39 -8.42
N LEU A 162 2.17 8.41 -9.72
CA LEU A 162 2.87 7.33 -10.40
C LEU A 162 4.38 7.55 -10.26
N ASN A 163 5.02 6.70 -9.45
CA ASN A 163 6.42 6.84 -9.08
C ASN A 163 7.22 5.57 -9.35
N VAL A 164 8.51 5.76 -9.62
CA VAL A 164 9.53 4.77 -9.43
C VAL A 164 10.20 4.98 -8.07
N MET A 165 10.30 3.91 -7.30
CA MET A 165 11.01 3.88 -6.03
C MET A 165 12.22 2.97 -6.15
N ARG A 166 13.41 3.46 -5.73
CA ARG A 166 14.65 2.69 -5.67
C ARG A 166 15.05 2.51 -4.22
N PHE A 167 15.38 1.28 -3.86
CA PHE A 167 15.68 0.88 -2.49
C PHE A 167 17.14 0.45 -2.40
N SER A 168 17.83 0.90 -1.36
CA SER A 168 19.22 0.55 -1.05
C SER A 168 19.47 0.74 0.45
N ASP A 169 20.62 0.32 0.94
CA ASP A 169 21.03 0.59 2.33
C ASP A 169 21.18 2.10 2.62
N GLY A 170 21.37 2.91 1.58
CA GLY A 170 21.42 4.37 1.69
C GLY A 170 20.04 5.04 1.83
N GLY A 171 18.95 4.25 1.78
CA GLY A 171 17.57 4.74 1.87
C GLY A 171 16.76 4.52 0.60
N VAL A 172 15.64 5.24 0.51
CA VAL A 172 14.67 5.12 -0.59
C VAL A 172 14.64 6.41 -1.40
N ASP A 173 14.91 6.28 -2.69
CA ASP A 173 14.74 7.36 -3.68
C ASP A 173 13.39 7.22 -4.39
N VAL A 174 12.58 8.28 -4.37
CA VAL A 174 11.25 8.31 -4.99
C VAL A 174 11.21 9.38 -6.06
N CYS A 175 11.04 8.95 -7.31
CA CYS A 175 10.95 9.84 -8.45
C CYS A 175 9.64 9.63 -9.21
N PRO A 176 8.96 10.71 -9.66
CA PRO A 176 7.86 10.57 -10.62
C PRO A 176 8.34 9.86 -11.89
N VAL A 177 7.49 9.00 -12.47
CA VAL A 177 7.81 8.32 -13.74
C VAL A 177 7.96 9.33 -14.89
N GLY A 178 7.31 10.50 -14.79
CA GLY A 178 7.52 11.61 -15.74
C GLY A 178 6.77 11.42 -17.07
N LEU A 179 5.60 10.78 -17.04
CA LEU A 179 4.72 10.67 -18.21
C LEU A 179 4.08 12.01 -18.56
N THR A 180 3.81 12.23 -19.87
CA THR A 180 2.88 13.30 -20.26
C THR A 180 1.48 12.99 -19.73
N LEU A 181 0.64 14.02 -19.63
CA LEU A 181 -0.73 13.85 -19.14
C LEU A 181 -1.53 12.88 -20.03
N GLU A 182 -1.34 12.97 -21.34
CA GLU A 182 -2.02 12.11 -22.32
C GLU A 182 -1.66 10.64 -22.12
N ILE A 183 -0.37 10.32 -21.97
CA ILE A 183 0.10 8.94 -21.75
C ILE A 183 -0.40 8.41 -20.41
N GLN A 184 -0.39 9.27 -19.38
CA GLN A 184 -0.86 8.89 -18.06
C GLN A 184 -2.38 8.60 -18.05
N GLU A 185 -3.18 9.45 -18.70
CA GLU A 185 -4.62 9.24 -18.85
C GLU A 185 -4.94 8.00 -19.69
N GLU A 186 -4.18 7.75 -20.75
CA GLU A 186 -4.29 6.53 -21.53
C GLU A 186 -3.96 5.30 -20.68
N PHE A 187 -2.87 5.35 -19.92
CA PHE A 187 -2.50 4.26 -19.01
C PHE A 187 -3.58 4.00 -17.96
N GLU A 188 -4.08 5.05 -17.29
CA GLU A 188 -5.13 4.92 -16.30
C GLU A 188 -6.38 4.25 -16.86
N LYS A 189 -6.80 4.62 -18.08
CA LYS A 189 -7.96 4.02 -18.77
C LYS A 189 -7.78 2.52 -19.04
N ASN A 190 -6.55 2.05 -19.17
CA ASN A 190 -6.24 0.63 -19.42
C ASN A 190 -6.16 -0.20 -18.14
N VAL A 191 -6.16 0.42 -16.96
CA VAL A 191 -6.02 -0.29 -15.67
C VAL A 191 -7.38 -0.69 -15.12
N MET A 192 -7.54 -1.97 -14.78
CA MET A 192 -8.73 -2.50 -14.12
C MET A 192 -8.35 -3.17 -12.80
N LEU A 193 -9.22 -3.07 -11.79
CA LEU A 193 -9.10 -3.77 -10.52
C LEU A 193 -10.37 -4.55 -10.22
N PHE A 194 -10.19 -5.82 -9.83
CA PHE A 194 -11.30 -6.70 -9.44
C PHE A 194 -11.03 -7.30 -8.07
N PHE A 195 -11.96 -7.13 -7.14
CA PHE A 195 -11.90 -7.81 -5.85
C PHE A 195 -12.24 -9.30 -6.03
N THR A 196 -11.38 -10.18 -5.54
CA THR A 196 -11.52 -11.64 -5.69
C THR A 196 -12.55 -12.27 -4.75
N GLY A 197 -13.15 -11.47 -3.85
CA GLY A 197 -14.07 -11.97 -2.82
C GLY A 197 -13.37 -12.42 -1.53
N GLU A 198 -12.05 -12.59 -1.55
CA GLU A 198 -11.26 -13.06 -0.39
C GLU A 198 -10.21 -12.02 0.01
N SER A 199 -10.06 -11.82 1.32
CA SER A 199 -8.88 -11.15 1.90
C SER A 199 -8.06 -12.22 2.64
N ARG A 200 -6.72 -12.13 2.55
CA ARG A 200 -5.82 -13.06 3.24
C ARG A 200 -4.77 -12.31 4.04
N ASP A 201 -4.29 -12.96 5.07
CA ASP A 201 -3.12 -12.47 5.78
C ASP A 201 -1.89 -12.63 4.88
N ALA A 202 -1.39 -11.48 4.40
CA ALA A 202 -0.18 -11.41 3.58
C ALA A 202 1.09 -11.84 4.34
N ALA A 203 1.05 -11.85 5.67
CA ALA A 203 2.23 -12.08 6.50
C ALA A 203 2.87 -13.45 6.27
N THR A 204 2.06 -14.50 6.08
CA THR A 204 2.57 -15.86 5.82
C THR A 204 3.33 -15.93 4.49
N ILE A 205 2.77 -15.38 3.40
CA ILE A 205 3.40 -15.38 2.07
C ILE A 205 4.69 -14.54 2.10
N LEU A 206 4.64 -13.35 2.70
CA LEU A 206 5.79 -12.46 2.78
C LEU A 206 6.89 -13.02 3.68
N LYS A 207 6.54 -13.74 4.76
CA LYS A 207 7.51 -14.42 5.61
C LYS A 207 8.24 -15.52 4.85
N GLU A 208 7.51 -16.37 4.12
CA GLU A 208 8.09 -17.43 3.27
C GLU A 208 9.02 -16.83 2.20
N GLN A 209 8.56 -15.78 1.51
CA GLN A 209 9.36 -15.07 0.51
C GLN A 209 10.63 -14.46 1.12
N SER A 210 10.51 -13.76 2.26
CA SER A 210 11.63 -13.13 2.94
C SER A 210 12.67 -14.16 3.39
N GLN A 211 12.21 -15.29 3.95
CA GLN A 211 13.09 -16.39 4.36
C GLN A 211 13.81 -16.99 3.16
N SER A 212 13.08 -17.35 2.10
CA SER A 212 13.66 -17.93 0.87
C SER A 212 14.65 -16.98 0.18
N SER A 213 14.41 -15.68 0.23
CA SER A 213 15.34 -14.66 -0.26
C SER A 213 16.59 -14.56 0.62
N ALA A 214 16.44 -14.59 1.96
CA ALA A 214 17.56 -14.57 2.89
C ALA A 214 18.46 -15.81 2.74
N GLU A 215 17.86 -16.98 2.49
CA GLU A 215 18.55 -18.24 2.20
C GLU A 215 19.12 -18.29 0.78
N LYS A 216 18.89 -17.27 -0.04
CA LYS A 216 19.34 -17.15 -1.44
C LYS A 216 18.96 -18.36 -2.30
N ILE A 217 17.71 -18.84 -2.14
CA ILE A 217 17.21 -19.97 -2.94
C ILE A 217 17.23 -19.58 -4.43
N PRO A 218 17.92 -20.33 -5.32
CA PRO A 218 18.19 -19.90 -6.69
C PRO A 218 16.94 -19.49 -7.48
N VAL A 219 15.88 -20.31 -7.46
CA VAL A 219 14.63 -20.01 -8.19
C VAL A 219 13.95 -18.73 -7.71
N VAL A 220 14.05 -18.41 -6.39
CA VAL A 220 13.50 -17.20 -5.81
C VAL A 220 14.36 -15.99 -6.21
N MET A 221 15.69 -16.12 -6.15
CA MET A 221 16.60 -15.06 -6.56
C MET A 221 16.48 -14.72 -8.04
N ASP A 222 16.45 -15.71 -8.92
CA ASP A 222 16.25 -15.52 -10.36
C ASP A 222 14.92 -14.83 -10.65
N SER A 223 13.87 -15.22 -9.91
CA SER A 223 12.54 -14.59 -10.02
C SER A 223 12.56 -13.13 -9.55
N LEU A 224 13.22 -12.81 -8.44
CA LEU A 224 13.36 -11.44 -7.95
C LEU A 224 14.19 -10.57 -8.91
N HIS A 225 15.27 -11.10 -9.47
CA HIS A 225 16.05 -10.39 -10.50
C HIS A 225 15.20 -10.11 -11.74
N GLY A 226 14.41 -11.08 -12.20
CA GLY A 226 13.50 -10.87 -13.33
C GLY A 226 12.36 -9.89 -13.02
N ILE A 227 11.81 -9.89 -11.80
CA ILE A 227 10.81 -8.92 -11.36
C ILE A 227 11.40 -7.50 -11.30
N LYS A 228 12.66 -7.35 -10.85
CA LYS A 228 13.38 -6.08 -10.90
C LYS A 228 13.58 -5.61 -12.33
N GLN A 229 14.06 -6.48 -13.21
CA GLN A 229 14.22 -6.19 -14.63
C GLN A 229 12.89 -5.74 -15.26
N GLY A 230 11.78 -6.40 -14.93
CA GLY A 230 10.45 -5.98 -15.38
C GLY A 230 10.05 -4.58 -14.93
N ALA A 231 10.54 -4.10 -13.78
CA ALA A 231 10.33 -2.70 -13.38
C ALA A 231 11.17 -1.71 -14.22
N GLU A 232 12.38 -2.09 -14.60
CA GLU A 232 13.23 -1.31 -15.51
C GLU A 232 12.63 -1.26 -16.93
N ASP A 233 12.19 -2.40 -17.45
CA ASP A 233 11.54 -2.53 -18.76
C ASP A 233 10.24 -1.70 -18.81
N LEU A 234 9.46 -1.68 -17.72
CA LEU A 234 8.24 -0.89 -17.63
C LEU A 234 8.53 0.61 -17.77
N LEU A 235 9.61 1.12 -17.16
CA LEU A 235 10.00 2.52 -17.35
C LEU A 235 10.38 2.84 -18.79
N GLU A 236 11.05 1.93 -19.46
CA GLU A 236 11.44 2.11 -20.86
C GLU A 236 10.22 2.13 -21.78
N VAL A 237 9.26 1.24 -21.52
CA VAL A 237 7.98 1.19 -22.25
C VAL A 237 7.18 2.47 -22.04
N PHE A 238 7.12 2.98 -20.82
CA PHE A 238 6.48 4.26 -20.54
C PHE A 238 7.14 5.44 -21.26
N ARG A 239 8.48 5.47 -21.35
CA ARG A 239 9.19 6.52 -22.10
C ARG A 239 8.85 6.51 -23.60
N ARG A 240 8.52 5.32 -24.16
CA ARG A 240 8.12 5.16 -25.55
C ARG A 240 6.62 5.40 -25.78
N GLY A 241 5.81 5.51 -24.71
CA GLY A 241 4.37 5.63 -24.79
C GLY A 241 3.66 4.35 -25.28
N ASP A 242 4.29 3.18 -25.16
CA ASP A 242 3.73 1.89 -25.61
C ASP A 242 2.94 1.22 -24.47
N ILE A 243 1.70 1.66 -24.26
CA ILE A 243 0.86 1.15 -23.18
C ILE A 243 0.49 -0.33 -23.36
N LYS A 244 0.46 -0.83 -24.58
CA LYS A 244 0.17 -2.27 -24.84
C LYS A 244 1.24 -3.18 -24.29
N ALA A 245 2.52 -2.80 -24.39
CA ALA A 245 3.63 -3.59 -23.85
C ALA A 245 3.62 -3.65 -22.30
N VAL A 246 2.93 -2.72 -21.62
CA VAL A 246 2.80 -2.75 -20.15
C VAL A 246 2.15 -4.05 -19.66
N GLY A 247 1.09 -4.51 -20.33
CA GLY A 247 0.37 -5.73 -19.97
C GLY A 247 1.29 -6.95 -19.98
N GLU A 248 2.09 -7.11 -21.03
CA GLU A 248 3.00 -8.24 -21.17
C GLU A 248 4.13 -8.24 -20.12
N ILE A 249 4.68 -7.06 -19.79
CA ILE A 249 5.68 -6.92 -18.72
C ILE A 249 5.11 -7.36 -17.38
N ILE A 250 3.86 -6.92 -17.08
CA ILE A 250 3.20 -7.28 -15.82
C ILE A 250 2.88 -8.79 -15.80
N HIS A 251 2.46 -9.37 -16.93
CA HIS A 251 2.25 -10.81 -17.05
C HIS A 251 3.53 -11.61 -16.76
N ASN A 252 4.65 -11.26 -17.38
CA ASN A 252 5.93 -11.92 -17.16
C ASN A 252 6.37 -11.82 -15.69
N SER A 253 6.20 -10.64 -15.07
CA SER A 253 6.47 -10.42 -13.65
C SER A 253 5.54 -11.25 -12.75
N TRP A 254 4.28 -11.47 -13.15
CA TRP A 254 3.35 -12.34 -12.44
C TRP A 254 3.77 -13.79 -12.46
N GLU A 255 4.19 -14.32 -13.62
CA GLU A 255 4.68 -15.69 -13.74
C GLU A 255 5.94 -15.95 -12.88
N MET A 256 6.81 -14.94 -12.74
CA MET A 256 7.94 -15.00 -11.81
C MET A 256 7.48 -14.93 -10.37
N LYS A 257 6.52 -14.05 -10.05
CA LYS A 257 6.02 -13.86 -8.70
C LYS A 257 5.38 -15.12 -8.13
N LYS A 258 4.68 -15.92 -8.93
CA LYS A 258 4.11 -17.20 -8.51
C LYS A 258 5.17 -18.20 -7.99
N LYS A 259 6.45 -17.99 -8.29
CA LYS A 259 7.58 -18.85 -7.86
C LYS A 259 8.22 -18.37 -6.54
N LEU A 260 7.83 -17.22 -6.00
CA LEU A 260 8.48 -16.62 -4.81
C LEU A 260 8.06 -17.30 -3.49
N ALA A 261 6.81 -17.76 -3.42
CA ALA A 261 6.27 -18.44 -2.25
C ALA A 261 5.04 -19.26 -2.62
N SER A 262 4.75 -20.26 -1.78
CA SER A 262 3.51 -21.02 -1.88
C SER A 262 2.31 -20.13 -1.58
N GLY A 263 1.17 -20.34 -2.25
CA GLY A 263 -0.04 -19.56 -2.00
C GLY A 263 -0.07 -18.15 -2.60
N VAL A 264 0.91 -17.72 -3.41
CA VAL A 264 0.86 -16.48 -4.20
C VAL A 264 -0.31 -16.50 -5.19
N SER A 265 -0.64 -17.66 -5.74
CA SER A 265 -1.84 -17.89 -6.55
C SER A 265 -2.64 -19.09 -6.03
N ASN A 266 -3.84 -19.29 -6.54
CA ASN A 266 -4.69 -20.45 -6.29
C ASN A 266 -5.52 -20.75 -7.56
N PRO A 267 -6.18 -21.93 -7.64
CA PRO A 267 -6.95 -22.30 -8.84
C PRO A 267 -8.00 -21.31 -9.28
N ALA A 268 -8.70 -20.67 -8.34
CA ALA A 268 -9.73 -19.67 -8.66
C ALA A 268 -9.12 -18.38 -9.26
N ILE A 269 -7.97 -17.96 -8.74
CA ILE A 269 -7.20 -16.82 -9.29
C ILE A 269 -6.68 -17.16 -10.69
N ASP A 270 -6.10 -18.35 -10.87
CA ASP A 270 -5.54 -18.78 -12.15
C ASP A 270 -6.64 -18.89 -13.21
N GLU A 271 -7.81 -19.47 -12.87
CA GLU A 271 -8.97 -19.55 -13.77
C GLU A 271 -9.46 -18.16 -14.19
N ALA A 272 -9.64 -17.24 -13.22
CA ALA A 272 -10.07 -15.88 -13.51
C ALA A 272 -9.06 -15.12 -14.36
N TYR A 273 -7.77 -15.27 -14.07
CA TYR A 273 -6.70 -14.66 -14.84
C TYR A 273 -6.66 -15.18 -16.28
N ASP A 274 -6.72 -16.49 -16.47
CA ASP A 274 -6.75 -17.12 -17.79
C ASP A 274 -7.99 -16.71 -18.59
N LEU A 275 -9.16 -16.60 -17.94
CA LEU A 275 -10.37 -16.11 -18.56
C LEU A 275 -10.19 -14.64 -19.00
N ALA A 276 -9.66 -13.77 -18.14
CA ALA A 276 -9.41 -12.38 -18.48
C ALA A 276 -8.51 -12.24 -19.71
N ARG A 277 -7.41 -13.02 -19.76
CA ARG A 277 -6.49 -13.06 -20.92
C ARG A 277 -7.21 -13.51 -22.19
N LYS A 278 -8.03 -14.55 -22.15
CA LYS A 278 -8.86 -15.03 -23.29
C LYS A 278 -9.87 -13.99 -23.77
N LEU A 279 -10.37 -13.15 -22.86
CA LEU A 279 -11.36 -12.12 -23.17
C LEU A 279 -10.73 -10.80 -23.66
N GLY A 280 -9.41 -10.68 -23.63
CA GLY A 280 -8.67 -9.56 -24.23
C GLY A 280 -7.88 -8.70 -23.25
N ALA A 281 -7.64 -9.15 -22.01
CA ALA A 281 -6.67 -8.50 -21.13
C ALA A 281 -5.24 -8.73 -21.62
N ASP A 282 -4.42 -7.67 -21.67
CA ASP A 282 -3.03 -7.72 -22.13
C ASP A 282 -2.09 -8.31 -21.06
N GLY A 283 -2.52 -8.38 -19.81
CA GLY A 283 -1.76 -8.95 -18.68
C GLY A 283 -2.31 -8.48 -17.35
N GLY A 284 -1.67 -8.94 -16.27
CA GLY A 284 -2.10 -8.58 -14.92
C GLY A 284 -1.43 -9.40 -13.84
N LYS A 285 -1.85 -9.19 -12.59
CA LYS A 285 -1.36 -9.92 -11.43
C LYS A 285 -2.28 -9.69 -10.22
N ILE A 286 -2.12 -10.51 -9.19
CA ILE A 286 -2.68 -10.16 -7.87
C ILE A 286 -1.84 -9.04 -7.23
N ALA A 287 -2.52 -8.01 -6.75
CA ALA A 287 -1.92 -6.90 -6.04
C ALA A 287 -1.36 -7.35 -4.67
N GLY A 288 -0.33 -6.67 -4.16
CA GLY A 288 0.29 -6.99 -2.86
C GLY A 288 1.04 -8.31 -2.85
N ALA A 289 0.95 -9.09 -1.76
CA ALA A 289 1.68 -10.35 -1.59
C ALA A 289 1.18 -11.48 -2.51
N GLY A 290 -0.08 -11.47 -2.89
CA GLY A 290 -0.74 -12.57 -3.62
C GLY A 290 -1.78 -13.29 -2.76
N GLY A 291 -2.32 -14.39 -3.30
CA GLY A 291 -3.23 -15.29 -2.60
C GLY A 291 -4.69 -14.82 -2.50
N GLY A 292 -5.00 -13.59 -2.90
CA GLY A 292 -6.33 -12.97 -2.86
C GLY A 292 -6.25 -11.45 -2.90
N GLY A 293 -7.33 -10.77 -2.59
CA GLY A 293 -7.43 -9.32 -2.63
C GLY A 293 -7.85 -8.80 -3.99
N TYR A 294 -7.03 -7.98 -4.65
CA TYR A 294 -7.37 -7.40 -5.95
C TYR A 294 -6.55 -8.01 -7.09
N LEU A 295 -7.27 -8.46 -8.11
CA LEU A 295 -6.72 -8.78 -9.42
C LEU A 295 -6.58 -7.48 -10.21
N LEU A 296 -5.34 -7.08 -10.49
CA LEU A 296 -4.96 -6.00 -11.38
C LEU A 296 -4.86 -6.55 -12.80
N LEU A 297 -5.51 -5.88 -13.75
CA LEU A 297 -5.40 -6.18 -15.18
C LEU A 297 -5.05 -4.92 -15.97
N ILE A 298 -4.28 -5.11 -17.03
CA ILE A 298 -4.12 -4.14 -18.11
C ILE A 298 -4.97 -4.63 -19.28
N CYS A 299 -5.88 -3.78 -19.76
CA CYS A 299 -6.84 -4.16 -20.76
C CYS A 299 -7.25 -2.95 -21.60
N ASP A 300 -7.16 -3.08 -22.92
CA ASP A 300 -7.67 -2.06 -23.84
C ASP A 300 -9.15 -1.78 -23.54
N PRO A 301 -9.57 -0.49 -23.46
CA PRO A 301 -10.96 -0.11 -23.21
C PRO A 301 -11.99 -0.84 -24.07
N MET A 302 -11.63 -1.21 -25.32
CA MET A 302 -12.51 -1.96 -26.23
C MET A 302 -12.89 -3.35 -25.69
N HIS A 303 -12.06 -3.97 -24.85
CA HIS A 303 -12.27 -5.31 -24.29
C HIS A 303 -12.74 -5.33 -22.85
N GLN A 304 -12.71 -4.18 -22.15
CA GLN A 304 -12.95 -4.09 -20.71
C GLN A 304 -14.34 -4.56 -20.28
N GLU A 305 -15.37 -4.24 -21.05
CA GLU A 305 -16.76 -4.66 -20.73
C GLU A 305 -16.86 -6.18 -20.75
N LYS A 306 -16.36 -6.82 -21.82
CA LYS A 306 -16.33 -8.28 -21.95
C LYS A 306 -15.53 -8.96 -20.85
N VAL A 307 -14.37 -8.40 -20.45
CA VAL A 307 -13.56 -8.89 -19.33
C VAL A 307 -14.31 -8.73 -18.01
N ALA A 308 -14.98 -7.58 -17.80
CA ALA A 308 -15.72 -7.30 -16.59
C ALA A 308 -16.90 -8.26 -16.40
N ASP A 309 -17.68 -8.52 -17.45
CA ASP A 309 -18.79 -9.45 -17.43
C ASP A 309 -18.31 -10.88 -17.10
N GLY A 310 -17.28 -11.37 -17.81
CA GLY A 310 -16.72 -12.69 -17.56
C GLY A 310 -16.17 -12.89 -16.15
N LEU A 311 -15.52 -11.88 -15.57
CA LEU A 311 -15.04 -11.94 -14.18
C LEU A 311 -16.18 -11.79 -13.18
N SER A 312 -17.23 -11.02 -13.50
CA SER A 312 -18.42 -10.91 -12.65
C SER A 312 -19.17 -12.24 -12.53
N ASP A 313 -19.22 -13.02 -13.60
CA ASP A 313 -19.80 -14.38 -13.60
C ASP A 313 -19.04 -15.33 -12.66
N LEU A 314 -17.73 -15.09 -12.46
CA LEU A 314 -16.91 -15.80 -11.46
C LEU A 314 -17.00 -15.18 -10.04
N GLY A 315 -17.85 -14.17 -9.83
CA GLY A 315 -18.04 -13.49 -8.55
C GLY A 315 -17.03 -12.39 -8.22
N PHE A 316 -16.16 -12.02 -9.14
CA PHE A 316 -15.21 -10.92 -8.95
C PHE A 316 -15.91 -9.57 -9.10
N LYS A 317 -15.56 -8.59 -8.27
CA LYS A 317 -16.21 -7.28 -8.25
C LYS A 317 -15.27 -6.18 -8.73
N ARG A 318 -15.64 -5.50 -9.83
CA ARG A 318 -14.87 -4.37 -10.34
C ARG A 318 -14.86 -3.23 -9.33
N MET A 319 -13.67 -2.65 -9.07
CA MET A 319 -13.49 -1.41 -8.32
C MET A 319 -13.24 -0.26 -9.30
N THR A 320 -13.98 0.84 -9.14
CA THR A 320 -13.72 2.09 -9.85
C THR A 320 -12.78 2.98 -9.03
N PHE A 321 -11.82 3.61 -9.69
CA PHE A 321 -10.85 4.51 -9.09
C PHE A 321 -10.28 5.45 -10.13
N HIS A 322 -9.53 6.46 -9.69
CA HIS A 322 -8.64 7.30 -10.48
C HIS A 322 -7.25 7.29 -9.86
N PHE A 323 -6.23 7.66 -10.60
CA PHE A 323 -4.92 7.89 -10.01
C PHE A 323 -4.96 9.10 -9.09
N ASP A 324 -4.35 8.98 -7.90
CA ASP A 324 -4.17 10.07 -6.94
C ASP A 324 -2.75 10.62 -7.05
N HIS A 325 -2.61 11.95 -7.05
CA HIS A 325 -1.30 12.62 -7.15
C HIS A 325 -0.90 13.32 -5.85
N GLY A 326 -1.79 13.34 -4.87
CA GLY A 326 -1.62 14.15 -3.66
C GLY A 326 -0.79 13.49 -2.57
N GLY A 327 -0.91 12.16 -2.45
CA GLY A 327 -0.35 11.43 -1.30
C GLY A 327 -1.05 11.78 0.01
N ALA A 328 -0.31 11.65 1.11
CA ALA A 328 -0.85 11.94 2.44
C ALA A 328 -1.14 13.45 2.63
N GLN A 329 -2.38 13.77 2.98
CA GLN A 329 -2.87 15.16 3.04
C GLN A 329 -3.66 15.43 4.31
N VAL A 330 -3.62 16.69 4.76
CA VAL A 330 -4.55 17.24 5.74
C VAL A 330 -5.60 18.05 5.00
N LEU A 331 -6.87 17.67 5.17
CA LEU A 331 -8.01 18.31 4.50
C LEU A 331 -8.60 19.44 5.34
N VAL A 332 -8.61 19.26 6.66
CA VAL A 332 -9.14 20.23 7.63
C VAL A 332 -8.22 20.27 8.84
N ASN A 333 -7.92 21.45 9.36
CA ASN A 333 -7.21 21.62 10.61
C ASN A 333 -7.72 22.84 11.37
N SER A 334 -8.57 22.59 12.37
CA SER A 334 -9.02 23.57 13.36
C SER A 334 -8.82 23.05 14.80
N MET A 335 -7.82 22.14 14.98
CA MET A 335 -7.53 21.60 16.32
C MET A 335 -6.79 22.60 17.20
N PRO A 336 -7.14 22.71 18.49
CA PRO A 336 -6.33 23.40 19.47
C PRO A 336 -5.01 22.65 19.72
N LEU A 337 -4.10 23.28 20.45
CA LEU A 337 -2.92 22.60 20.97
C LEU A 337 -3.35 21.55 22.00
N ILE A 338 -2.79 20.36 21.90
CA ILE A 338 -3.02 19.27 22.85
C ILE A 338 -1.82 19.20 23.81
N PRO A 339 -2.04 19.42 25.12
CA PRO A 339 -0.97 19.32 26.11
C PRO A 339 -0.38 17.90 26.18
N GLY A 340 0.95 17.81 26.29
CA GLY A 340 1.65 16.52 26.45
C GLY A 340 1.88 15.74 25.17
N LEU A 341 1.45 16.27 24.00
CA LEU A 341 1.76 15.68 22.71
C LEU A 341 3.25 15.91 22.40
N THR A 342 3.95 14.86 22.04
CA THR A 342 5.38 14.88 21.68
C THR A 342 5.59 14.36 20.27
N PHE A 343 6.52 15.00 19.56
CA PHE A 343 6.94 14.48 18.26
C PHE A 343 8.07 13.46 18.49
N PRO A 344 7.94 12.20 18.05
CA PRO A 344 8.97 11.19 18.25
C PRO A 344 10.22 11.55 17.45
N GLN A 345 11.36 11.65 18.14
CA GLN A 345 12.66 11.96 17.52
C GLN A 345 13.42 10.68 17.12
N ASP A 346 13.06 9.55 17.72
CA ASP A 346 13.78 8.26 17.59
C ASP A 346 13.23 7.38 16.45
N LEU A 347 12.25 7.85 15.70
CA LEU A 347 11.65 7.14 14.55
C LEU A 347 12.23 7.60 13.20
N VAL A 348 13.36 8.32 13.23
CA VAL A 348 14.02 8.91 12.06
C VAL A 348 15.34 8.19 11.79
#